data_deca2a65cc01590ca34bc03eb6395d69
#
_entry.id   deca2a65cc01590ca34bc03eb6395d69
#
_cell.length_a   1.000
_cell.length_b   1.000
_cell.length_c   1.000
_cell.angle_alpha   90.00
_cell.angle_beta   90.00
_cell.angle_gamma   90.00
#
_symmetry.space_group_name_H-M   'P 1'
#
loop_
_entity.id
_entity.type
_entity.pdbx_description
1 polymer ?
#
loop_
_entity_poly.entity_id
_entity_poly.type
_entity_poly.pdbx_seq_one_letter_code
_entity_poly.pdbx_strand_id
1 'polypeptide(L)'
;MKKTIQYLSLVLMMALGLASCSGNSFKIDGNLTGFDGHAVRVVYSADSAIVDEVVEVDKHGKFSYKGEAESPVIVSLMDERGESLVLVVAINGDHLKVEGEAGKAMGLKVKGNKLNEDWQLFRDEHRAFYTDPNPSRLDAAIAKYVKEHSGDMLSTVLLMADYSDFTDRDKVQALINSIGLEARPESLLATFMGNPMGRKSVSVPRLMSLNLIKHGGDFEDVSLTNHVTLIHLWGGVQDNRQGTINLLNTLPDGVRVLDVLAESDTIRWHQVIAGDPAQWQHYWAPGGPMEQGIQLLGITSLPWFAVADSTGMVTYTGPDINAAIRSTSGR
;
A
#
# COMPACT_ATOMS: atom_id res chain seq x y z
N MET A 1 -50.10 39.19 -3.71
CA MET A 1 -49.63 38.47 -2.55
C MET A 1 -49.50 36.94 -2.78
N LYS A 2 -50.45 36.20 -3.38
CA LYS A 2 -50.32 34.75 -3.59
C LYS A 2 -49.17 34.33 -4.55
N LYS A 3 -48.88 35.10 -5.60
CA LYS A 3 -47.81 34.79 -6.56
C LYS A 3 -46.39 35.03 -5.97
N THR A 4 -46.24 36.01 -5.10
CA THR A 4 -44.94 36.34 -4.45
C THR A 4 -44.54 35.25 -3.42
N ILE A 5 -45.51 34.64 -2.75
CA ILE A 5 -45.28 33.56 -1.79
C ILE A 5 -44.85 32.26 -2.53
N GLN A 6 -45.41 31.99 -3.72
CA GLN A 6 -45.02 30.83 -4.52
C GLN A 6 -43.57 30.90 -5.04
N TYR A 7 -43.07 32.10 -5.44
CA TYR A 7 -41.69 32.27 -5.85
C TYR A 7 -40.74 32.17 -4.67
N LEU A 8 -41.13 32.65 -3.49
CA LEU A 8 -40.28 32.56 -2.28
C LEU A 8 -40.14 31.11 -1.80
N SER A 9 -41.21 30.29 -1.91
CA SER A 9 -41.17 28.86 -1.56
C SER A 9 -40.33 28.03 -2.58
N LEU A 10 -40.37 28.41 -3.88
CA LEU A 10 -39.60 27.74 -4.92
C LEU A 10 -38.10 28.06 -4.81
N VAL A 11 -37.74 29.31 -4.47
CA VAL A 11 -36.34 29.72 -4.22
C VAL A 11 -35.80 29.09 -2.92
N LEU A 12 -36.66 28.96 -1.89
CA LEU A 12 -36.25 28.29 -0.64
C LEU A 12 -36.06 26.78 -0.82
N MET A 13 -36.89 26.11 -1.68
CA MET A 13 -36.66 24.70 -2.04
C MET A 13 -35.44 24.47 -2.91
N MET A 14 -35.06 25.41 -3.80
CA MET A 14 -33.81 25.33 -4.54
C MET A 14 -32.57 25.58 -3.66
N ALA A 15 -32.69 26.39 -2.60
CA ALA A 15 -31.61 26.62 -1.65
C ALA A 15 -31.35 25.43 -0.70
N LEU A 16 -32.36 24.59 -0.46
CA LEU A 16 -32.26 23.37 0.37
C LEU A 16 -31.69 22.17 -0.40
N GLY A 17 -31.62 22.23 -1.74
CA GLY A 17 -31.02 21.19 -2.57
C GLY A 17 -29.50 21.25 -2.73
N LEU A 18 -28.82 22.28 -2.20
CA LEU A 18 -27.37 22.46 -2.31
C LEU A 18 -26.61 22.23 -0.99
N ALA A 19 -27.30 21.84 0.07
CA ALA A 19 -26.69 21.64 1.39
C ALA A 19 -26.65 20.16 1.81
N SER A 20 -26.36 19.23 0.88
CA SER A 20 -26.11 17.84 1.22
C SER A 20 -24.91 17.28 0.43
N CYS A 21 -23.79 17.95 0.54
CA CYS A 21 -22.49 17.28 0.46
C CYS A 21 -21.93 17.31 1.88
N SER A 22 -22.45 16.47 2.74
CA SER A 22 -21.86 16.23 4.05
C SER A 22 -20.52 15.51 3.83
N GLY A 23 -19.46 16.08 4.32
CA GLY A 23 -18.07 15.64 4.17
C GLY A 23 -17.72 14.32 4.86
N ASN A 24 -18.59 13.31 4.79
CA ASN A 24 -18.33 11.97 5.36
C ASN A 24 -17.80 10.97 4.32
N SER A 25 -17.39 11.45 3.14
CA SER A 25 -16.84 10.58 2.10
C SER A 25 -15.94 11.39 1.17
N PHE A 26 -14.99 10.71 0.57
CA PHE A 26 -14.23 11.23 -0.57
C PHE A 26 -14.77 10.64 -1.87
N LYS A 27 -14.45 11.28 -2.99
CA LYS A 27 -14.81 10.82 -4.32
C LYS A 27 -13.57 10.79 -5.22
N ILE A 28 -13.44 9.73 -6.03
CA ILE A 28 -12.42 9.61 -7.08
C ILE A 28 -13.12 9.43 -8.41
N ASP A 29 -12.95 10.37 -9.33
CA ASP A 29 -13.39 10.26 -10.71
C ASP A 29 -12.17 9.99 -11.61
N GLY A 30 -12.19 8.90 -12.36
CA GLY A 30 -11.12 8.49 -13.26
C GLY A 30 -11.47 8.71 -14.73
N ASN A 31 -10.44 9.02 -15.53
CA ASN A 31 -10.48 9.05 -16.98
C ASN A 31 -9.17 8.48 -17.53
N LEU A 32 -9.13 7.18 -17.76
CA LEU A 32 -7.95 6.38 -18.08
C LEU A 32 -7.84 6.19 -19.59
N THR A 33 -7.02 6.99 -20.26
CA THR A 33 -6.77 6.84 -21.69
C THR A 33 -5.90 5.59 -21.93
N GLY A 34 -6.27 4.77 -22.93
CA GLY A 34 -5.51 3.56 -23.26
C GLY A 34 -5.66 2.40 -22.28
N PHE A 35 -6.60 2.52 -21.33
CA PHE A 35 -6.94 1.42 -20.44
C PHE A 35 -7.76 0.37 -21.20
N ASP A 36 -7.30 -0.87 -21.18
CA ASP A 36 -7.91 -2.02 -21.87
C ASP A 36 -8.71 -2.94 -20.93
N GLY A 37 -8.69 -2.67 -19.62
CA GLY A 37 -9.47 -3.37 -18.61
C GLY A 37 -10.93 -2.92 -18.54
N HIS A 38 -11.75 -3.68 -17.82
CA HIS A 38 -13.17 -3.39 -17.59
C HIS A 38 -13.45 -2.87 -16.18
N ALA A 39 -12.49 -2.98 -15.27
CA ALA A 39 -12.63 -2.54 -13.91
C ALA A 39 -11.31 -2.01 -13.33
N VAL A 40 -11.44 -1.15 -12.34
CA VAL A 40 -10.37 -0.69 -11.46
C VAL A 40 -10.64 -1.22 -10.06
N ARG A 41 -9.63 -1.79 -9.44
CA ARG A 41 -9.66 -2.20 -8.05
C ARG A 41 -9.18 -1.07 -7.17
N VAL A 42 -9.94 -0.75 -6.12
CA VAL A 42 -9.66 0.33 -5.17
C VAL A 42 -9.34 -0.31 -3.82
N VAL A 43 -8.11 -0.12 -3.33
CA VAL A 43 -7.67 -0.73 -2.08
C VAL A 43 -7.06 0.32 -1.17
N TYR A 44 -7.51 0.39 0.07
CA TYR A 44 -6.93 1.23 1.12
C TYR A 44 -7.27 0.70 2.52
N SER A 45 -6.54 1.17 3.52
CA SER A 45 -6.83 0.86 4.92
C SER A 45 -7.50 2.06 5.59
N ALA A 46 -8.68 1.87 6.14
CA ALA A 46 -9.39 2.86 6.94
C ALA A 46 -9.87 2.22 8.24
N ASP A 47 -9.68 2.92 9.37
CA ASP A 47 -10.19 2.52 10.70
C ASP A 47 -9.88 1.06 11.08
N SER A 48 -8.67 0.59 10.76
CA SER A 48 -8.20 -0.78 10.98
C SER A 48 -8.89 -1.86 10.13
N ALA A 49 -9.65 -1.47 9.10
CA ALA A 49 -10.22 -2.36 8.10
C ALA A 49 -9.59 -2.09 6.72
N ILE A 50 -9.44 -3.15 5.94
CA ILE A 50 -9.08 -3.02 4.53
C ILE A 50 -10.35 -2.88 3.72
N VAL A 51 -10.42 -1.81 2.93
CA VAL A 51 -11.41 -1.63 1.88
C VAL A 51 -10.80 -2.15 0.59
N ASP A 52 -11.52 -3.03 -0.08
CA ASP A 52 -11.12 -3.66 -1.34
C ASP A 52 -12.36 -3.80 -2.22
N GLU A 53 -12.50 -2.89 -3.17
CA GLU A 53 -13.67 -2.78 -4.01
C GLU A 53 -13.30 -2.73 -5.50
N VAL A 54 -14.12 -3.37 -6.32
CA VAL A 54 -13.99 -3.37 -7.77
C VAL A 54 -15.01 -2.39 -8.36
N VAL A 55 -14.51 -1.47 -9.19
CA VAL A 55 -15.29 -0.40 -9.81
C VAL A 55 -15.26 -0.57 -11.33
N GLU A 56 -16.44 -0.69 -11.95
CA GLU A 56 -16.53 -0.80 -13.41
C GLU A 56 -15.99 0.44 -14.12
N VAL A 57 -15.25 0.22 -15.19
CA VAL A 57 -14.74 1.25 -16.09
C VAL A 57 -15.55 1.20 -17.38
N ASP A 58 -16.08 2.33 -17.80
CA ASP A 58 -16.83 2.41 -19.05
C ASP A 58 -15.91 2.29 -20.29
N LYS A 59 -16.53 2.11 -21.46
CA LYS A 59 -15.82 2.01 -22.75
C LYS A 59 -14.97 3.22 -23.14
N HIS A 60 -15.07 4.30 -22.40
CA HIS A 60 -14.30 5.54 -22.57
C HIS A 60 -13.20 5.68 -21.51
N GLY A 61 -12.94 4.65 -20.71
CA GLY A 61 -11.96 4.66 -19.63
C GLY A 61 -12.38 5.43 -18.39
N LYS A 62 -13.69 5.69 -18.19
CA LYS A 62 -14.20 6.46 -17.06
C LYS A 62 -14.74 5.57 -15.97
N PHE A 63 -14.45 5.95 -14.72
CA PHE A 63 -15.03 5.36 -13.51
C PHE A 63 -15.30 6.43 -12.46
N SER A 64 -16.09 6.09 -11.47
CA SER A 64 -16.33 6.93 -10.31
C SER A 64 -16.43 6.06 -9.07
N TYR A 65 -15.65 6.38 -8.05
CA TYR A 65 -15.62 5.71 -6.78
C TYR A 65 -15.97 6.68 -5.64
N LYS A 66 -16.68 6.19 -4.64
CA LYS A 66 -16.97 6.91 -3.41
C LYS A 66 -16.52 6.08 -2.22
N GLY A 67 -15.58 6.60 -1.45
CA GLY A 67 -15.02 5.95 -0.26
C GLY A 67 -15.18 6.81 0.98
N GLU A 68 -14.85 6.23 2.13
CA GLU A 68 -14.90 6.91 3.42
C GLU A 68 -13.55 6.77 4.14
N ALA A 69 -13.03 7.88 4.64
CA ALA A 69 -11.83 7.91 5.48
C ALA A 69 -11.85 9.20 6.32
N GLU A 70 -11.93 9.08 7.64
CA GLU A 70 -11.96 10.24 8.55
C GLU A 70 -10.57 10.89 8.67
N SER A 71 -9.51 10.16 8.43
CA SER A 71 -8.12 10.61 8.37
C SER A 71 -7.52 10.35 7.00
N PRO A 72 -6.47 11.07 6.58
CA PRO A 72 -5.84 10.85 5.28
C PRO A 72 -5.38 9.41 5.12
N VAL A 73 -5.72 8.78 3.99
CA VAL A 73 -5.32 7.42 3.64
C VAL A 73 -4.66 7.37 2.26
N ILE A 74 -3.73 6.44 2.05
CA ILE A 74 -3.20 6.14 0.72
C ILE A 74 -4.13 5.10 0.09
N VAL A 75 -4.75 5.48 -1.02
CA VAL A 75 -5.62 4.63 -1.84
C VAL A 75 -4.82 4.13 -3.03
N SER A 76 -4.72 2.82 -3.20
CA SER A 76 -4.16 2.19 -4.38
C SER A 76 -5.26 1.94 -5.41
N LEU A 77 -5.08 2.48 -6.60
CA LEU A 77 -5.89 2.12 -7.77
C LEU A 77 -5.10 1.13 -8.61
N MET A 78 -5.70 -0.01 -8.90
CA MET A 78 -5.06 -1.12 -9.61
C MET A 78 -5.94 -1.58 -10.78
N ASP A 79 -5.33 -2.23 -11.75
CA ASP A 79 -6.07 -2.94 -12.80
C ASP A 79 -6.60 -4.30 -12.30
N GLU A 80 -7.34 -5.00 -13.16
CA GLU A 80 -7.90 -6.33 -12.87
C GLU A 80 -6.84 -7.41 -12.59
N ARG A 81 -5.59 -7.18 -13.01
CA ARG A 81 -4.47 -8.10 -12.79
C ARG A 81 -3.73 -7.82 -11.49
N GLY A 82 -4.16 -6.77 -10.74
CA GLY A 82 -3.51 -6.31 -9.54
C GLY A 82 -2.29 -5.41 -9.80
N GLU A 83 -2.10 -4.92 -11.04
CA GLU A 83 -1.05 -3.96 -11.34
C GLU A 83 -1.45 -2.57 -10.89
N SER A 84 -0.56 -1.90 -10.14
CA SER A 84 -0.81 -0.55 -9.66
C SER A 84 -0.89 0.45 -10.82
N LEU A 85 -1.99 1.17 -10.89
CA LEU A 85 -2.17 2.26 -11.84
C LEU A 85 -1.65 3.57 -11.26
N VAL A 86 -2.06 3.88 -10.03
CA VAL A 86 -1.65 5.09 -9.31
C VAL A 86 -2.00 4.99 -7.83
N LEU A 87 -1.20 5.64 -6.99
CA LEU A 87 -1.52 5.90 -5.60
C LEU A 87 -2.05 7.31 -5.45
N VAL A 88 -3.07 7.48 -4.62
CA VAL A 88 -3.65 8.79 -4.30
C VAL A 88 -3.82 8.93 -2.78
N VAL A 89 -3.72 10.13 -2.26
CA VAL A 89 -4.10 10.42 -0.87
C VAL A 89 -5.51 10.97 -0.85
N ALA A 90 -6.38 10.37 -0.05
CA ALA A 90 -7.77 10.77 0.09
C ALA A 90 -8.18 10.94 1.55
N ILE A 91 -9.08 11.86 1.80
CA ILE A 91 -9.77 12.08 3.08
C ILE A 91 -11.21 12.50 2.78
N ASN A 92 -12.12 12.26 3.71
CA ASN A 92 -13.49 12.70 3.60
C ASN A 92 -13.60 14.20 3.23
N GLY A 93 -14.43 14.48 2.23
CA GLY A 93 -14.59 15.81 1.64
C GLY A 93 -13.80 16.03 0.34
N ASP A 94 -12.81 15.19 0.02
CA ASP A 94 -12.05 15.30 -1.22
C ASP A 94 -12.89 14.91 -2.44
N HIS A 95 -12.63 15.60 -3.56
CA HIS A 95 -13.11 15.22 -4.88
C HIS A 95 -11.91 15.14 -5.84
N LEU A 96 -11.33 13.95 -5.92
CA LEU A 96 -10.12 13.67 -6.68
C LEU A 96 -10.46 13.33 -8.13
N LYS A 97 -9.55 13.72 -9.05
CA LYS A 97 -9.60 13.36 -10.46
C LYS A 97 -8.30 12.67 -10.83
N VAL A 98 -8.43 11.49 -11.42
CA VAL A 98 -7.32 10.69 -11.94
C VAL A 98 -7.44 10.67 -13.46
N GLU A 99 -6.49 11.29 -14.16
CA GLU A 99 -6.54 11.47 -15.60
C GLU A 99 -5.20 11.15 -16.25
N GLY A 100 -5.22 10.54 -17.43
CA GLY A 100 -4.01 10.31 -18.22
C GLY A 100 -3.95 8.95 -18.89
N GLU A 101 -2.74 8.56 -19.30
CA GLU A 101 -2.48 7.33 -20.08
C GLU A 101 -2.17 6.18 -19.12
N ALA A 102 -3.09 5.21 -19.04
CA ALA A 102 -2.88 3.98 -18.27
C ALA A 102 -1.77 3.12 -18.93
N GLY A 103 -1.03 2.38 -18.11
CA GLY A 103 0.08 1.52 -18.59
C GLY A 103 1.37 2.28 -18.91
N LYS A 104 1.38 3.62 -18.83
CA LYS A 104 2.58 4.43 -18.98
C LYS A 104 3.11 4.83 -17.61
N ALA A 105 4.38 4.56 -17.36
CA ALA A 105 5.02 4.97 -16.11
C ALA A 105 4.82 6.47 -15.85
N MET A 106 4.25 6.83 -14.70
CA MET A 106 3.88 8.20 -14.34
C MET A 106 2.92 8.89 -15.35
N GLY A 107 2.14 8.10 -16.09
CA GLY A 107 1.21 8.60 -17.12
C GLY A 107 -0.08 9.17 -16.55
N LEU A 108 -0.45 8.79 -15.34
CA LEU A 108 -1.64 9.28 -14.64
C LEU A 108 -1.30 10.48 -13.75
N LYS A 109 -2.18 11.45 -13.75
CA LYS A 109 -2.10 12.67 -12.94
C LYS A 109 -3.28 12.72 -11.98
N VAL A 110 -3.02 13.12 -10.73
CA VAL A 110 -4.03 13.27 -9.70
C VAL A 110 -4.22 14.74 -9.37
N LYS A 111 -5.49 15.17 -9.30
CA LYS A 111 -5.89 16.54 -8.96
C LYS A 111 -7.03 16.51 -7.96
N GLY A 112 -7.30 17.63 -7.31
CA GLY A 112 -8.47 17.82 -6.45
C GLY A 112 -8.15 18.01 -4.97
N ASN A 113 -6.89 17.76 -4.57
CA ASN A 113 -6.36 18.29 -3.33
C ASN A 113 -4.87 18.64 -3.50
N LYS A 114 -4.42 19.57 -2.67
CA LYS A 114 -3.05 20.09 -2.73
C LYS A 114 -2.00 19.01 -2.48
N LEU A 115 -2.26 18.06 -1.60
CA LEU A 115 -1.29 17.03 -1.22
C LEU A 115 -0.94 16.13 -2.41
N ASN A 116 -1.92 15.67 -3.18
CA ASN A 116 -1.68 14.91 -4.41
C ASN A 116 -0.96 15.73 -5.49
N GLU A 117 -1.30 17.02 -5.60
CA GLU A 117 -0.67 17.91 -6.58
C GLU A 117 0.81 18.17 -6.23
N ASP A 118 1.12 18.39 -4.97
CA ASP A 118 2.49 18.55 -4.46
C ASP A 118 3.29 17.24 -4.61
N TRP A 119 2.66 16.09 -4.34
CA TRP A 119 3.27 14.76 -4.56
C TRP A 119 3.60 14.52 -6.03
N GLN A 120 2.66 14.87 -6.93
CA GLN A 120 2.90 14.79 -8.36
C GLN A 120 4.05 15.71 -8.81
N LEU A 121 4.12 16.91 -8.25
CA LEU A 121 5.21 17.86 -8.54
C LEU A 121 6.57 17.28 -8.12
N PHE A 122 6.66 16.74 -6.90
CA PHE A 122 7.87 16.06 -6.43
C PHE A 122 8.28 14.91 -7.36
N ARG A 123 7.33 14.07 -7.77
CA ARG A 123 7.57 12.97 -8.71
C ARG A 123 8.03 13.45 -10.09
N ASP A 124 7.46 14.52 -10.59
CA ASP A 124 7.86 15.09 -11.88
C ASP A 124 9.27 15.71 -11.82
N GLU A 125 9.63 16.39 -10.74
CA GLU A 125 10.97 16.95 -10.52
C GLU A 125 12.05 15.87 -10.36
N HIS A 126 11.70 14.74 -9.76
CA HIS A 126 12.61 13.63 -9.50
C HIS A 126 12.41 12.42 -10.45
N ARG A 127 11.74 12.63 -11.59
CA ARG A 127 11.36 11.55 -12.54
C ARG A 127 12.50 10.61 -12.89
N ALA A 128 13.72 11.11 -13.07
CA ALA A 128 14.88 10.30 -13.36
C ALA A 128 15.25 9.34 -12.24
N PHE A 129 14.90 9.65 -10.97
CA PHE A 129 15.16 8.77 -9.83
C PHE A 129 14.11 7.68 -9.71
N TYR A 130 12.85 7.97 -10.10
CA TYR A 130 11.78 6.96 -10.13
C TYR A 130 11.99 5.90 -11.22
N THR A 131 12.75 6.22 -12.26
CA THR A 131 13.07 5.28 -13.35
C THR A 131 14.47 4.65 -13.20
N ASP A 132 15.23 5.03 -12.17
CA ASP A 132 16.54 4.45 -11.86
C ASP A 132 16.34 3.08 -11.18
N PRO A 133 16.96 2.00 -11.66
CA PRO A 133 16.90 0.71 -10.98
C PRO A 133 17.48 0.74 -9.56
N ASN A 134 18.40 1.68 -9.27
CA ASN A 134 18.96 1.89 -7.93
C ASN A 134 18.15 2.99 -7.20
N PRO A 135 17.37 2.64 -6.15
CA PRO A 135 16.51 3.59 -5.45
C PRO A 135 17.27 4.56 -4.54
N SER A 136 18.56 4.35 -4.28
CA SER A 136 19.33 5.13 -3.28
C SER A 136 19.26 6.65 -3.54
N ARG A 137 19.17 7.07 -4.82
CA ARG A 137 19.07 8.50 -5.17
C ARG A 137 17.69 9.06 -4.81
N LEU A 138 16.64 8.28 -5.03
CA LEU A 138 15.28 8.66 -4.62
C LEU A 138 15.18 8.71 -3.11
N ASP A 139 15.67 7.68 -2.41
CA ASP A 139 15.67 7.64 -0.95
C ASP A 139 16.43 8.81 -0.32
N ALA A 140 17.57 9.19 -0.92
CA ALA A 140 18.31 10.36 -0.48
C ALA A 140 17.55 11.67 -0.71
N ALA A 141 16.85 11.81 -1.84
CA ALA A 141 16.02 12.98 -2.14
C ALA A 141 14.81 13.06 -1.18
N ILE A 142 14.15 11.94 -0.90
CA ILE A 142 13.06 11.88 0.08
C ILE A 142 13.55 12.20 1.48
N ALA A 143 14.65 11.60 1.93
CA ALA A 143 15.22 11.88 3.25
C ALA A 143 15.64 13.35 3.41
N LYS A 144 16.09 13.99 2.33
CA LYS A 144 16.37 15.43 2.32
C LYS A 144 15.07 16.23 2.44
N TYR A 145 14.07 15.91 1.62
CA TYR A 145 12.76 16.59 1.66
C TYR A 145 12.14 16.54 3.04
N VAL A 146 12.09 15.35 3.65
CA VAL A 146 11.54 15.14 5.01
C VAL A 146 12.22 16.06 6.04
N LYS A 147 13.54 16.21 5.98
CA LYS A 147 14.30 17.07 6.90
C LYS A 147 14.02 18.56 6.69
N GLU A 148 13.84 18.96 5.43
CA GLU A 148 13.63 20.37 5.06
C GLU A 148 12.15 20.79 5.22
N HIS A 149 11.22 19.83 5.18
CA HIS A 149 9.77 20.06 5.19
C HIS A 149 9.05 19.27 6.30
N SER A 150 9.60 19.32 7.50
CA SER A 150 9.11 18.54 8.65
C SER A 150 7.66 18.84 9.07
N GLY A 151 7.12 19.99 8.69
CA GLY A 151 5.72 20.39 8.96
C GLY A 151 4.77 20.04 7.80
N ASP A 152 5.24 19.42 6.73
CA ASP A 152 4.44 19.09 5.55
C ASP A 152 4.03 17.61 5.56
N MET A 153 2.74 17.35 5.39
CA MET A 153 2.20 15.99 5.31
C MET A 153 2.76 15.20 4.12
N LEU A 154 3.20 15.89 3.06
CA LEU A 154 3.89 15.24 1.93
C LEU A 154 5.15 14.51 2.39
N SER A 155 5.84 14.97 3.44
CA SER A 155 6.98 14.26 4.03
C SER A 155 6.61 12.86 4.49
N THR A 156 5.43 12.72 5.11
CA THR A 156 4.91 11.39 5.52
C THR A 156 4.51 10.56 4.30
N VAL A 157 3.82 11.16 3.34
CA VAL A 157 3.40 10.44 2.12
C VAL A 157 4.61 9.91 1.36
N LEU A 158 5.63 10.73 1.11
CA LEU A 158 6.87 10.32 0.44
C LEU A 158 7.60 9.20 1.19
N LEU A 159 7.66 9.32 2.52
CA LEU A 159 8.32 8.32 3.34
C LEU A 159 7.56 6.98 3.32
N MET A 160 6.22 7.01 3.29
CA MET A 160 5.38 5.81 3.33
C MET A 160 5.19 5.15 1.96
N ALA A 161 5.10 5.94 0.89
CA ALA A 161 4.75 5.45 -0.43
C ALA A 161 5.95 5.27 -1.38
N ASP A 162 6.96 6.13 -1.27
CA ASP A 162 8.04 6.21 -2.27
C ASP A 162 9.43 5.86 -1.70
N TYR A 163 9.63 5.91 -0.37
CA TYR A 163 10.91 5.56 0.27
C TYR A 163 11.07 4.03 0.34
N SER A 164 12.27 3.52 0.12
CA SER A 164 12.49 2.07 0.02
C SER A 164 13.56 1.50 0.96
N ASP A 165 14.45 2.33 1.53
CA ASP A 165 15.52 1.86 2.42
C ASP A 165 15.02 1.75 3.87
N PHE A 166 14.32 0.67 4.18
CA PHE A 166 13.88 0.33 5.54
C PHE A 166 14.85 -0.59 6.29
N THR A 167 16.02 -0.83 5.73
CA THR A 167 17.02 -1.72 6.33
C THR A 167 17.68 -1.10 7.56
N ASP A 168 17.87 0.21 7.57
CA ASP A 168 18.36 0.98 8.72
C ASP A 168 17.17 1.57 9.50
N ARG A 169 16.71 0.81 10.47
CA ARG A 169 15.57 1.16 11.30
C ARG A 169 15.76 2.46 12.09
N ASP A 170 16.96 2.70 12.61
CA ASP A 170 17.23 3.90 13.40
C ASP A 170 17.17 5.13 12.51
N LYS A 171 17.66 5.04 11.29
CA LYS A 171 17.56 6.10 10.27
C LYS A 171 16.11 6.40 9.90
N VAL A 172 15.30 5.38 9.62
CA VAL A 172 13.88 5.55 9.29
C VAL A 172 13.12 6.15 10.46
N GLN A 173 13.36 5.66 11.69
CA GLN A 173 12.73 6.21 12.88
C GLN A 173 13.15 7.68 13.14
N ALA A 174 14.40 8.01 12.86
CA ALA A 174 14.86 9.39 12.95
C ALA A 174 14.16 10.30 11.92
N LEU A 175 13.91 9.80 10.69
CA LEU A 175 13.13 10.52 9.68
C LEU A 175 11.69 10.71 10.14
N ILE A 176 11.01 9.65 10.60
CA ILE A 176 9.65 9.74 11.14
C ILE A 176 9.59 10.75 12.30
N ASN A 177 10.52 10.67 13.23
CA ASN A 177 10.55 11.57 14.41
C ASN A 177 10.84 13.02 14.04
N SER A 178 11.47 13.27 12.89
CA SER A 178 11.70 14.64 12.40
C SER A 178 10.46 15.29 11.81
N ILE A 179 9.42 14.51 11.46
CA ILE A 179 8.15 15.04 10.96
C ILE A 179 7.27 15.48 12.15
N GLY A 180 6.69 16.67 12.07
CA GLY A 180 5.78 17.19 13.09
C GLY A 180 4.54 16.33 13.27
N LEU A 181 3.98 16.30 14.47
CA LEU A 181 2.85 15.43 14.81
C LEU A 181 1.63 15.64 13.91
N GLU A 182 1.33 16.88 13.54
CA GLU A 182 0.20 17.21 12.66
C GLU A 182 0.44 16.78 11.19
N ALA A 183 1.71 16.72 10.78
CA ALA A 183 2.11 16.31 9.45
C ALA A 183 2.26 14.79 9.27
N ARG A 184 2.16 14.02 10.36
CA ARG A 184 2.26 12.57 10.39
C ARG A 184 1.04 11.91 11.02
N PRO A 185 -0.16 12.00 10.42
CA PRO A 185 -1.34 11.34 10.95
C PRO A 185 -1.10 9.82 11.04
N GLU A 186 -1.65 9.21 12.09
CA GLU A 186 -1.46 7.79 12.37
C GLU A 186 -1.94 6.91 11.21
N SER A 187 -2.99 7.31 10.52
CA SER A 187 -3.53 6.61 9.35
C SER A 187 -2.55 6.47 8.18
N LEU A 188 -1.69 7.47 7.94
CA LEU A 188 -0.63 7.38 6.94
C LEU A 188 0.58 6.59 7.45
N LEU A 189 0.91 6.75 8.74
CA LEU A 189 1.98 5.96 9.38
C LEU A 189 1.57 4.52 9.60
N ALA A 190 0.29 4.25 9.72
CA ALA A 190 -0.23 2.92 9.99
C ALA A 190 0.20 1.90 8.94
N THR A 191 0.38 2.32 7.70
CA THR A 191 0.94 1.48 6.63
C THR A 191 2.36 0.99 6.95
N PHE A 192 3.10 1.73 7.80
CA PHE A 192 4.49 1.41 8.16
C PHE A 192 4.64 0.96 9.63
N MET A 193 3.87 1.57 10.54
CA MET A 193 4.04 1.44 12.00
C MET A 193 3.31 0.23 12.61
N GLY A 194 3.00 -0.78 11.84
CA GLY A 194 2.27 -2.00 12.26
C GLY A 194 2.79 -2.69 13.49
N ASN A 195 3.92 -2.24 13.96
CA ASN A 195 4.38 -2.59 15.29
C ASN A 195 5.04 -1.37 15.91
N PRO A 196 4.35 -0.61 16.78
CA PRO A 196 5.01 0.43 17.56
C PRO A 196 6.16 -0.23 18.30
N MET A 197 7.37 0.30 18.09
CA MET A 197 8.59 -0.14 18.74
C MET A 197 8.34 -0.34 20.24
N GLY A 198 8.41 -1.57 20.70
CA GLY A 198 8.30 -1.89 22.12
C GLY A 198 7.14 -2.77 22.56
N ARG A 199 6.18 -3.12 21.70
CA ARG A 199 5.36 -4.28 22.04
C ARG A 199 6.24 -5.53 21.88
N LYS A 200 6.58 -6.16 23.00
CA LYS A 200 7.07 -7.54 23.00
C LYS A 200 6.20 -8.30 22.03
N SER A 201 6.82 -8.96 21.05
CA SER A 201 6.19 -9.92 20.16
C SER A 201 5.18 -10.69 20.98
N VAL A 202 3.89 -10.41 20.79
CA VAL A 202 2.87 -11.31 21.27
C VAL A 202 3.07 -12.52 20.38
N SER A 203 3.67 -13.56 20.94
CA SER A 203 3.81 -14.84 20.26
C SER A 203 2.43 -15.21 19.79
N VAL A 204 2.17 -15.14 18.51
CA VAL A 204 0.92 -15.63 17.94
C VAL A 204 1.07 -17.14 17.89
N PRO A 205 0.40 -17.86 18.77
CA PRO A 205 0.57 -19.31 18.84
C PRO A 205 0.08 -19.98 17.54
N ARG A 206 -0.84 -19.34 16.83
CA ARG A 206 -1.42 -19.91 15.61
C ARG A 206 -1.96 -18.82 14.68
N LEU A 207 -1.57 -18.88 13.40
CA LEU A 207 -2.09 -18.06 12.31
C LEU A 207 -2.67 -18.99 11.23
N MET A 208 -3.99 -18.90 11.00
CA MET A 208 -4.69 -19.85 10.12
C MET A 208 -4.60 -19.47 8.66
N SER A 209 -4.60 -18.19 8.37
CA SER A 209 -4.55 -17.64 7.00
C SER A 209 -4.01 -16.21 6.97
N LEU A 210 -3.66 -15.75 5.78
CA LEU A 210 -3.33 -14.38 5.46
C LEU A 210 -4.21 -13.88 4.33
N ASN A 211 -4.75 -12.68 4.47
CA ASN A 211 -5.49 -12.02 3.41
C ASN A 211 -4.52 -11.27 2.49
N LEU A 212 -4.30 -11.78 1.29
CA LEU A 212 -3.28 -11.27 0.37
C LEU A 212 -3.85 -11.13 -1.04
N ILE A 213 -3.22 -10.30 -1.86
CA ILE A 213 -3.51 -10.20 -3.28
C ILE A 213 -2.44 -10.98 -4.04
N LYS A 214 -2.86 -11.96 -4.83
CA LYS A 214 -1.98 -12.75 -5.67
C LYS A 214 -1.52 -11.94 -6.88
N HIS A 215 -0.26 -12.08 -7.29
CA HIS A 215 0.22 -11.43 -8.52
C HIS A 215 -0.60 -11.86 -9.73
N GLY A 216 -1.16 -10.88 -10.44
CA GLY A 216 -2.04 -11.10 -11.58
C GLY A 216 -3.40 -11.74 -11.24
N GLY A 217 -3.81 -11.72 -9.97
CA GLY A 217 -5.03 -12.35 -9.47
C GLY A 217 -5.83 -11.48 -8.50
N ASP A 218 -6.80 -12.12 -7.89
CA ASP A 218 -7.71 -11.53 -6.93
C ASP A 218 -7.18 -11.61 -5.50
N PHE A 219 -7.95 -11.00 -4.62
CA PHE A 219 -7.80 -11.13 -3.17
C PHE A 219 -8.03 -12.59 -2.76
N GLU A 220 -7.13 -13.14 -1.97
CA GLU A 220 -7.14 -14.53 -1.56
C GLU A 220 -6.91 -14.66 -0.05
N ASP A 221 -7.75 -15.43 0.62
CA ASP A 221 -7.50 -15.90 1.99
C ASP A 221 -6.54 -17.09 1.93
N VAL A 222 -5.25 -16.79 1.99
CA VAL A 222 -4.17 -17.80 1.84
C VAL A 222 -4.04 -18.60 3.10
N SER A 223 -4.55 -19.83 3.10
CA SER A 223 -4.43 -20.76 4.25
C SER A 223 -2.97 -21.05 4.59
N LEU A 224 -2.62 -21.02 5.86
CA LEU A 224 -1.31 -21.41 6.40
C LEU A 224 -1.32 -22.82 7.03
N THR A 225 -2.40 -23.58 6.83
CA THR A 225 -2.51 -24.97 7.31
C THR A 225 -2.18 -25.97 6.22
N ASN A 226 -1.97 -27.24 6.61
CA ASN A 226 -1.67 -28.40 5.76
C ASN A 226 -0.26 -28.46 5.17
N HIS A 227 0.51 -27.38 5.23
CA HIS A 227 1.91 -27.34 4.78
C HIS A 227 2.76 -26.55 5.77
N VAL A 228 4.02 -26.94 5.91
CA VAL A 228 5.00 -26.04 6.51
C VAL A 228 5.18 -24.87 5.54
N THR A 229 4.95 -23.66 6.00
CA THR A 229 4.98 -22.47 5.15
C THR A 229 6.02 -21.48 5.67
N LEU A 230 6.98 -21.12 4.82
CA LEU A 230 7.89 -20.01 5.04
C LEU A 230 7.33 -18.78 4.35
N ILE A 231 7.09 -17.72 5.12
CA ILE A 231 6.59 -16.42 4.66
C ILE A 231 7.80 -15.50 4.59
N HIS A 232 8.09 -14.99 3.40
CA HIS A 232 9.10 -13.98 3.16
C HIS A 232 8.40 -12.64 2.93
N LEU A 233 8.51 -11.75 3.90
CA LEU A 233 7.97 -10.39 3.83
C LEU A 233 9.09 -9.44 3.40
N TRP A 234 8.86 -8.70 2.35
CA TRP A 234 9.84 -7.79 1.81
C TRP A 234 9.21 -6.47 1.34
N GLY A 235 10.05 -5.47 1.12
CA GLY A 235 9.65 -4.16 0.65
C GLY A 235 10.78 -3.50 -0.12
N GLY A 236 10.43 -2.60 -1.04
CA GLY A 236 11.37 -1.87 -1.87
C GLY A 236 12.28 -2.73 -2.74
N VAL A 237 13.41 -2.15 -3.15
CA VAL A 237 14.45 -2.88 -3.87
C VAL A 237 15.42 -3.44 -2.83
N GLN A 238 15.37 -4.74 -2.64
CA GLN A 238 16.34 -5.42 -1.77
C GLN A 238 17.67 -5.58 -2.50
N ASP A 239 18.77 -5.08 -1.91
CA ASP A 239 20.10 -5.19 -2.48
C ASP A 239 20.56 -6.65 -2.69
N ASN A 240 19.92 -7.62 -2.04
CA ASN A 240 20.29 -9.04 -2.11
C ASN A 240 19.11 -9.99 -2.36
N ARG A 241 18.09 -9.55 -3.11
CA ARG A 241 16.93 -10.40 -3.43
C ARG A 241 17.35 -11.73 -4.08
N GLN A 242 18.29 -11.71 -5.02
CA GLN A 242 18.79 -12.92 -5.66
C GLN A 242 19.45 -13.88 -4.65
N GLY A 243 20.19 -13.36 -3.69
CA GLY A 243 20.76 -14.16 -2.60
C GLY A 243 19.68 -14.80 -1.73
N THR A 244 18.62 -14.06 -1.41
CA THR A 244 17.47 -14.56 -0.68
C THR A 244 16.77 -15.68 -1.46
N ILE A 245 16.48 -15.49 -2.75
CA ILE A 245 15.89 -16.52 -3.61
C ILE A 245 16.75 -17.78 -3.65
N ASN A 246 18.05 -17.64 -3.82
CA ASN A 246 18.97 -18.77 -3.84
C ASN A 246 18.90 -19.58 -2.54
N LEU A 247 18.80 -18.91 -1.39
CA LEU A 247 18.65 -19.58 -0.09
C LEU A 247 17.27 -20.25 0.04
N LEU A 248 16.20 -19.58 -0.37
CA LEU A 248 14.86 -20.15 -0.33
C LEU A 248 14.72 -21.38 -1.27
N ASN A 249 15.45 -21.40 -2.38
CA ASN A 249 15.52 -22.57 -3.27
C ASN A 249 16.23 -23.79 -2.63
N THR A 250 16.89 -23.63 -1.47
CA THR A 250 17.47 -24.76 -0.73
C THR A 250 16.49 -25.43 0.25
N LEU A 251 15.26 -24.92 0.33
CA LEU A 251 14.24 -25.48 1.22
C LEU A 251 13.93 -26.93 0.85
N PRO A 252 13.61 -27.79 1.84
CA PRO A 252 13.18 -29.15 1.59
C PRO A 252 11.90 -29.22 0.76
N ASP A 253 11.75 -30.30 -0.01
CA ASP A 253 10.50 -30.60 -0.70
C ASP A 253 9.32 -30.60 0.29
N GLY A 254 8.20 -29.99 -0.12
CA GLY A 254 6.98 -29.88 0.69
C GLY A 254 6.91 -28.63 1.59
N VAL A 255 7.96 -27.82 1.69
CA VAL A 255 7.87 -26.48 2.29
C VAL A 255 7.33 -25.50 1.27
N ARG A 256 6.22 -24.86 1.60
CA ARG A 256 5.63 -23.80 0.76
C ARG A 256 6.29 -22.46 1.07
N VAL A 257 6.61 -21.69 0.03
CA VAL A 257 7.06 -20.30 0.18
C VAL A 257 5.91 -19.36 -0.20
N LEU A 258 5.63 -18.39 0.65
CA LEU A 258 4.82 -17.22 0.36
C LEU A 258 5.74 -16.00 0.30
N ASP A 259 5.91 -15.46 -0.89
CA ASP A 259 6.73 -14.26 -1.12
C ASP A 259 5.79 -13.05 -1.16
N VAL A 260 5.83 -12.21 -0.15
CA VAL A 260 4.83 -11.17 0.11
C VAL A 260 5.48 -9.80 0.12
N LEU A 261 5.09 -8.95 -0.82
CA LEU A 261 5.39 -7.52 -0.74
C LEU A 261 4.56 -6.90 0.39
N ALA A 262 5.24 -6.31 1.36
CA ALA A 262 4.63 -5.64 2.50
C ALA A 262 4.79 -4.11 2.41
N GLU A 263 4.42 -3.54 1.26
CA GLU A 263 4.45 -2.10 0.97
C GLU A 263 3.17 -1.65 0.24
N SER A 264 2.89 -0.35 0.27
CA SER A 264 1.71 0.22 -0.38
C SER A 264 1.89 0.43 -1.89
N ASP A 265 3.13 0.57 -2.39
CA ASP A 265 3.43 0.78 -3.82
C ASP A 265 3.82 -0.53 -4.51
N THR A 266 3.03 -0.97 -5.48
CA THR A 266 3.25 -2.17 -6.27
C THR A 266 3.93 -1.91 -7.62
N ILE A 267 4.20 -0.65 -8.00
CA ILE A 267 4.78 -0.33 -9.32
C ILE A 267 6.13 -1.03 -9.51
N ARG A 268 6.98 -0.98 -8.49
CA ARG A 268 8.29 -1.65 -8.52
C ARG A 268 8.19 -3.17 -8.36
N TRP A 269 7.15 -3.64 -7.67
CA TRP A 269 6.94 -5.06 -7.45
C TRP A 269 6.92 -5.84 -8.74
N HIS A 270 6.09 -5.42 -9.71
CA HIS A 270 5.99 -6.08 -11.00
C HIS A 270 7.31 -6.10 -11.77
N GLN A 271 8.10 -5.02 -11.69
CA GLN A 271 9.42 -4.96 -12.31
C GLN A 271 10.41 -5.95 -11.67
N VAL A 272 10.37 -6.06 -10.34
CA VAL A 272 11.25 -6.94 -9.58
C VAL A 272 10.93 -8.42 -9.83
N ILE A 273 9.64 -8.79 -9.83
CA ILE A 273 9.23 -10.19 -10.00
C ILE A 273 9.17 -10.66 -11.46
N ALA A 274 9.09 -9.75 -12.44
CA ALA A 274 9.05 -10.10 -13.86
C ALA A 274 10.29 -10.89 -14.34
N GLY A 275 11.43 -10.68 -13.69
CA GLY A 275 12.68 -11.41 -13.95
C GLY A 275 13.06 -12.43 -12.86
N ASP A 276 12.16 -12.66 -11.91
CA ASP A 276 12.43 -13.50 -10.75
C ASP A 276 12.42 -14.99 -11.14
N PRO A 277 13.51 -15.74 -10.91
CA PRO A 277 13.55 -17.17 -11.18
C PRO A 277 12.80 -18.02 -10.15
N ALA A 278 12.14 -17.40 -9.17
CA ALA A 278 11.39 -18.09 -8.13
C ALA A 278 10.23 -18.90 -8.73
N GLN A 279 10.02 -20.10 -8.20
CA GLN A 279 8.97 -21.02 -8.66
C GLN A 279 7.74 -21.01 -7.75
N TRP A 280 7.66 -20.06 -6.82
CA TRP A 280 6.55 -19.89 -5.88
C TRP A 280 5.65 -18.71 -6.24
N GLN A 281 4.53 -18.60 -5.52
CA GLN A 281 3.56 -17.55 -5.72
C GLN A 281 4.03 -16.25 -5.06
N HIS A 282 3.87 -15.15 -5.79
CA HIS A 282 4.09 -13.80 -5.28
C HIS A 282 2.77 -13.17 -4.87
N TYR A 283 2.78 -12.53 -3.72
CA TYR A 283 1.63 -11.88 -3.13
C TYR A 283 1.96 -10.43 -2.75
N TRP A 284 0.92 -9.65 -2.60
CA TRP A 284 0.97 -8.32 -2.04
C TRP A 284 0.03 -8.23 -0.84
N ALA A 285 0.50 -7.58 0.24
CA ALA A 285 -0.29 -7.21 1.39
C ALA A 285 -0.72 -5.76 1.25
N PRO A 286 -2.00 -5.46 0.94
CA PRO A 286 -2.46 -4.09 0.69
C PRO A 286 -2.28 -3.15 1.88
N GLY A 287 -2.47 -3.67 3.08
CA GLY A 287 -2.20 -2.95 4.33
C GLY A 287 -0.71 -2.87 4.69
N GLY A 288 0.18 -3.39 3.82
CA GLY A 288 1.60 -3.47 4.11
C GLY A 288 1.87 -4.21 5.43
N PRO A 289 2.78 -3.70 6.27
CA PRO A 289 3.04 -4.27 7.60
C PRO A 289 1.83 -4.17 8.55
N MET A 290 0.83 -3.35 8.21
CA MET A 290 -0.41 -3.17 9.01
C MET A 290 -1.49 -4.16 8.69
N GLU A 291 -1.36 -4.95 7.63
CA GLU A 291 -2.26 -6.07 7.38
C GLU A 291 -2.38 -6.92 8.66
N GLN A 292 -3.62 -7.17 9.10
CA GLN A 292 -3.88 -7.74 10.43
C GLN A 292 -3.10 -9.04 10.69
N GLY A 293 -3.07 -9.95 9.71
CA GLY A 293 -2.32 -11.20 9.82
C GLY A 293 -0.80 -10.98 9.85
N ILE A 294 -0.32 -9.98 9.13
CA ILE A 294 1.10 -9.62 9.05
C ILE A 294 1.58 -8.94 10.33
N GLN A 295 0.75 -8.07 10.92
CA GLN A 295 1.03 -7.47 12.24
C GLN A 295 1.30 -8.54 13.31
N LEU A 296 0.51 -9.63 13.28
CA LEU A 296 0.66 -10.72 14.21
C LEU A 296 2.03 -11.42 14.09
N LEU A 297 2.72 -11.29 12.97
CA LEU A 297 4.09 -11.82 12.77
C LEU A 297 5.17 -10.96 13.43
N GLY A 298 4.81 -9.84 14.05
CA GLY A 298 5.72 -9.01 14.82
C GLY A 298 6.83 -8.36 14.02
N ILE A 299 6.52 -7.93 12.79
CA ILE A 299 7.49 -7.28 11.89
C ILE A 299 8.10 -6.04 12.54
N THR A 300 9.41 -5.96 12.51
CA THR A 300 10.15 -4.80 13.02
C THR A 300 11.03 -4.15 11.95
N SER A 301 11.28 -4.85 10.85
CA SER A 301 12.06 -4.40 9.70
C SER A 301 11.72 -5.26 8.49
N LEU A 302 12.09 -4.84 7.27
CA LEU A 302 12.06 -5.67 6.07
C LEU A 302 13.50 -5.86 5.57
N PRO A 303 13.86 -7.04 5.05
CA PRO A 303 13.04 -8.26 4.95
C PRO A 303 12.76 -8.89 6.32
N TRP A 304 11.64 -9.60 6.40
CA TRP A 304 11.24 -10.37 7.58
C TRP A 304 10.78 -11.75 7.16
N PHE A 305 11.06 -12.74 7.99
CA PHE A 305 10.72 -14.13 7.73
C PHE A 305 9.85 -14.66 8.86
N ALA A 306 8.84 -15.44 8.51
CA ALA A 306 8.08 -16.21 9.47
C ALA A 306 7.93 -17.63 8.97
N VAL A 307 7.82 -18.59 9.90
CA VAL A 307 7.56 -19.98 9.59
C VAL A 307 6.35 -20.44 10.36
N ALA A 308 5.36 -20.97 9.65
CA ALA A 308 4.21 -21.66 10.23
C ALA A 308 4.31 -23.16 9.93
N ASP A 309 4.04 -24.00 10.93
CA ASP A 309 3.92 -25.43 10.72
C ASP A 309 2.58 -25.81 10.03
N SER A 310 2.40 -27.07 9.73
CA SER A 310 1.18 -27.57 9.05
C SER A 310 -0.11 -27.39 9.82
N THR A 311 -0.05 -26.98 11.08
CA THR A 311 -1.22 -26.63 11.91
C THR A 311 -1.49 -25.13 11.97
N GLY A 312 -0.64 -24.32 11.34
CA GLY A 312 -0.67 -22.85 11.41
C GLY A 312 0.03 -22.31 12.67
N MET A 313 0.73 -23.14 13.45
CA MET A 313 1.53 -22.67 14.58
C MET A 313 2.77 -21.94 14.06
N VAL A 314 2.97 -20.69 14.48
CA VAL A 314 4.14 -19.91 14.12
C VAL A 314 5.34 -20.37 14.94
N THR A 315 6.32 -20.99 14.28
CA THR A 315 7.51 -21.58 14.91
C THR A 315 8.73 -20.64 14.86
N TYR A 316 8.69 -19.66 13.97
CA TYR A 316 9.73 -18.64 13.85
C TYR A 316 9.17 -17.31 13.33
N THR A 317 9.68 -16.21 13.85
CA THR A 317 9.57 -14.87 13.25
C THR A 317 10.88 -14.10 13.46
N GLY A 318 11.38 -13.40 12.43
CA GLY A 318 12.60 -12.63 12.57
C GLY A 318 13.26 -12.27 11.24
N PRO A 319 14.34 -11.46 11.27
CA PRO A 319 15.05 -11.02 10.08
C PRO A 319 16.09 -12.04 9.54
N ASP A 320 16.39 -13.10 10.29
CA ASP A 320 17.42 -14.08 9.90
C ASP A 320 16.84 -15.21 9.05
N ILE A 321 17.07 -15.18 7.75
CA ILE A 321 16.64 -16.21 6.79
C ILE A 321 17.18 -17.61 7.14
N ASN A 322 18.41 -17.72 7.65
CA ASN A 322 18.99 -19.02 7.96
C ASN A 322 18.30 -19.63 9.18
N ALA A 323 17.90 -18.83 10.17
CA ALA A 323 17.08 -19.28 11.29
C ALA A 323 15.69 -19.69 10.83
N ALA A 324 15.08 -18.96 9.89
CA ALA A 324 13.80 -19.34 9.28
C ALA A 324 13.90 -20.69 8.57
N ILE A 325 14.92 -20.89 7.71
CA ILE A 325 15.14 -22.16 7.01
C ILE A 325 15.32 -23.32 7.99
N ARG A 326 16.13 -23.15 9.04
CA ARG A 326 16.27 -24.19 10.08
C ARG A 326 14.95 -24.54 10.74
N SER A 327 14.07 -23.55 10.96
CA SER A 327 12.76 -23.75 11.59
C SER A 327 11.78 -24.55 10.73
N THR A 328 11.96 -24.60 9.40
CA THR A 328 11.10 -25.41 8.52
C THR A 328 11.36 -26.92 8.67
N SER A 329 12.51 -27.32 9.17
CA SER A 329 12.90 -28.73 9.28
C SER A 329 12.38 -29.44 10.54
N GLY A 330 11.58 -28.78 11.37
CA GLY A 330 10.90 -29.29 12.57
C GLY A 330 11.80 -30.12 13.49
N ARG A 331 12.37 -29.48 14.50
CA ARG A 331 12.87 -30.21 15.68
C ARG A 331 12.00 -29.91 16.89
#